data_9e07f5bae82cb4093e3523bc4eaad7fb
#
_entry.id   9e07f5bae82cb4093e3523bc4eaad7fb
#
_cell.length_a   1.000
_cell.length_b   1.000
_cell.length_c   1.000
_cell.angle_alpha   90.00
_cell.angle_beta   90.00
_cell.angle_gamma   90.00
#
_symmetry.space_group_name_H-M   'P 1'
#
loop_
_entity.id
_entity.type
_entity.pdbx_description
1 polymer ?
#
loop_
_entity_poly.entity_id
_entity_poly.type
_entity_poly.pdbx_seq_one_letter_code
_entity_poly.pdbx_strand_id
1 'polypeptide(L)'
;MYDRLTRKDVENMKKEVEERKLVVRKQALEDVKEARAQGDLSENFEYKAAKQFKNRNESRIRYLEKMIKTAKIIEDDSDESQVGLNDSVTIYIEEDDMEECFKIVTTIRSDAINNMVSIESPIGRSLMKHKVGDRVYIKINDSDGYYAVIRNIDKSDDESEKISSY
;
A
#
# COMPACT_ATOMS: atom_id res chain seq x y z
N MET A 1 -15.57 -6.22 1.35
CA MET A 1 -14.39 -6.38 2.22
C MET A 1 -13.95 -4.99 2.66
N TYR A 2 -13.78 -4.79 3.93
CA TYR A 2 -13.37 -3.50 4.47
C TYR A 2 -11.86 -3.54 4.72
N ASP A 3 -11.14 -2.56 4.18
CA ASP A 3 -9.72 -2.46 4.43
C ASP A 3 -9.46 -1.89 5.84
N ARG A 4 -8.58 -2.54 6.57
CA ARG A 4 -8.13 -2.08 7.89
C ARG A 4 -7.06 -1.02 7.72
N LEU A 5 -7.37 0.20 8.11
CA LEU A 5 -6.53 1.38 7.93
C LEU A 5 -6.38 2.15 9.24
N THR A 6 -5.26 2.85 9.38
CA THR A 6 -5.07 3.75 10.52
C THR A 6 -5.79 5.09 10.27
N ARG A 7 -5.97 5.88 11.31
CA ARG A 7 -6.47 7.26 11.17
C ARG A 7 -5.56 8.10 10.31
N LYS A 8 -4.24 7.91 10.46
CA LYS A 8 -3.23 8.62 9.65
C LYS A 8 -3.33 8.28 8.17
N ASP A 9 -3.55 7.00 7.84
CA ASP A 9 -3.79 6.59 6.46
C ASP A 9 -4.98 7.32 5.84
N VAL A 10 -6.10 7.38 6.57
CA VAL A 10 -7.32 8.07 6.10
C VAL A 10 -7.08 9.57 5.93
N GLU A 11 -6.37 10.21 6.86
CA GLU A 11 -6.00 11.63 6.73
C GLU A 11 -5.12 11.87 5.49
N ASN A 12 -4.13 11.03 5.26
CA ASN A 12 -3.24 11.14 4.10
C ASN A 12 -3.99 10.93 2.78
N MET A 13 -4.91 9.96 2.74
CA MET A 13 -5.77 9.76 1.57
C MET A 13 -6.67 10.96 1.31
N LYS A 14 -7.26 11.57 2.33
CA LYS A 14 -8.07 12.78 2.19
C LYS A 14 -7.27 13.96 1.65
N LYS A 15 -6.05 14.16 2.13
CA LYS A 15 -5.13 15.19 1.61
C LYS A 15 -4.81 14.96 0.14
N GLU A 16 -4.48 13.71 -0.25
CA GLU A 16 -4.21 13.38 -1.64
C GLU A 16 -5.42 13.61 -2.54
N VAL A 17 -6.62 13.23 -2.12
CA VAL A 17 -7.87 13.48 -2.87
C VAL A 17 -8.09 14.98 -3.07
N GLU A 18 -7.91 15.78 -2.04
CA GLU A 18 -8.05 17.24 -2.12
C GLU A 18 -7.06 17.85 -3.11
N GLU A 19 -5.79 17.51 -3.02
CA GLU A 19 -4.76 17.96 -3.96
C GLU A 19 -5.08 17.55 -5.39
N ARG A 20 -5.49 16.30 -5.61
CA ARG A 20 -5.84 15.80 -6.94
C ARG A 20 -7.06 16.49 -7.54
N LYS A 21 -8.04 16.87 -6.74
CA LYS A 21 -9.22 17.60 -7.20
C LYS A 21 -8.92 19.07 -7.47
N LEU A 22 -8.18 19.73 -6.59
CA LEU A 22 -7.97 21.19 -6.66
C LEU A 22 -6.81 21.58 -7.58
N VAL A 23 -5.77 20.77 -7.66
CA VAL A 23 -4.53 21.09 -8.40
C VAL A 23 -4.35 20.20 -9.62
N VAL A 24 -4.20 18.91 -9.42
CA VAL A 24 -3.85 17.96 -10.51
C VAL A 24 -4.94 17.89 -11.58
N ARG A 25 -6.20 17.81 -11.19
CA ARG A 25 -7.34 17.79 -12.12
C ARG A 25 -7.37 19.01 -13.00
N LYS A 26 -7.18 20.19 -12.41
CA LYS A 26 -7.16 21.46 -13.14
C LYS A 26 -6.06 21.48 -14.19
N GLN A 27 -4.84 21.13 -13.81
CA GLN A 27 -3.71 21.04 -14.73
C GLN A 27 -3.94 20.01 -15.83
N ALA A 28 -4.43 18.83 -15.48
CA ALA A 28 -4.73 17.79 -16.45
C ALA A 28 -5.76 18.19 -17.50
N LEU A 29 -6.77 18.97 -17.10
CA LEU A 29 -7.78 19.52 -18.02
C LEU A 29 -7.20 20.57 -18.97
N GLU A 30 -6.32 21.44 -18.47
CA GLU A 30 -5.60 22.42 -19.30
C GLU A 30 -4.68 21.73 -20.31
N ASP A 31 -3.90 20.73 -19.88
CA ASP A 31 -3.01 19.95 -20.75
C ASP A 31 -3.78 19.26 -21.90
N VAL A 32 -4.93 18.68 -21.60
CA VAL A 32 -5.81 18.08 -22.63
C VAL A 32 -6.32 19.14 -23.60
N LYS A 33 -6.72 20.30 -23.11
CA LYS A 33 -7.20 21.42 -23.93
C LYS A 33 -6.12 21.95 -24.86
N GLU A 34 -4.92 22.16 -24.35
CA GLU A 34 -3.76 22.61 -25.13
C GLU A 34 -3.37 21.61 -26.21
N ALA A 35 -3.23 20.33 -25.83
CA ALA A 35 -2.89 19.27 -26.78
C ALA A 35 -3.96 19.13 -27.89
N ARG A 36 -5.25 19.28 -27.54
CA ARG A 36 -6.34 19.25 -28.51
C ARG A 36 -6.28 20.40 -29.51
N ALA A 37 -5.80 21.56 -29.10
CA ALA A 37 -5.67 22.74 -29.95
C ALA A 37 -4.53 22.64 -30.98
N GLN A 38 -3.59 21.72 -30.83
CA GLN A 38 -2.39 21.59 -31.65
C GLN A 38 -2.54 20.74 -32.90
N GLY A 39 -3.72 20.25 -33.29
CA GLY A 39 -3.91 19.61 -34.58
C GLY A 39 -4.77 18.34 -34.59
N ASP A 40 -4.50 17.43 -35.54
CA ASP A 40 -5.28 16.21 -35.76
C ASP A 40 -5.20 15.26 -34.54
N LEU A 41 -6.35 14.98 -33.95
CA LEU A 41 -6.46 14.17 -32.75
C LEU A 41 -6.17 12.69 -32.97
N SER A 42 -6.27 12.18 -34.22
CA SER A 42 -6.06 10.77 -34.52
C SER A 42 -4.61 10.33 -34.42
N GLU A 43 -3.67 11.23 -34.67
CA GLU A 43 -2.22 11.01 -34.61
C GLU A 43 -1.52 11.83 -33.54
N ASN A 44 -2.26 12.55 -32.72
CA ASN A 44 -1.74 13.43 -31.68
C ASN A 44 -1.38 12.62 -30.40
N PHE A 45 -0.11 12.25 -30.28
CA PHE A 45 0.40 11.51 -29.12
C PHE A 45 0.36 12.34 -27.83
N GLU A 46 0.53 13.67 -27.91
CA GLU A 46 0.42 14.56 -26.74
C GLU A 46 -1.00 14.58 -26.19
N TYR A 47 -1.99 14.65 -27.07
CA TYR A 47 -3.39 14.54 -26.68
C TYR A 47 -3.71 13.20 -26.01
N LYS A 48 -3.24 12.09 -26.57
CA LYS A 48 -3.44 10.75 -26.00
C LYS A 48 -2.80 10.64 -24.61
N ALA A 49 -1.57 11.13 -24.47
CA ALA A 49 -0.86 11.14 -23.17
C ALA A 49 -1.56 12.01 -22.14
N ALA A 50 -1.97 13.22 -22.51
CA ALA A 50 -2.70 14.13 -21.60
C ALA A 50 -4.04 13.54 -21.16
N LYS A 51 -4.80 12.94 -22.09
CA LYS A 51 -6.06 12.25 -21.79
C LYS A 51 -5.85 11.07 -20.86
N GLN A 52 -4.81 10.28 -21.10
CA GLN A 52 -4.47 9.14 -20.25
C GLN A 52 -4.10 9.57 -18.84
N PHE A 53 -3.29 10.62 -18.70
CA PHE A 53 -2.94 11.19 -17.39
C PHE A 53 -4.18 11.68 -16.64
N LYS A 54 -5.06 12.43 -17.31
CA LYS A 54 -6.34 12.87 -16.73
C LYS A 54 -7.16 11.68 -16.22
N ASN A 55 -7.30 10.64 -17.04
CA ASN A 55 -8.09 9.45 -16.68
C ASN A 55 -7.49 8.68 -15.50
N ARG A 56 -6.16 8.58 -15.42
CA ARG A 56 -5.47 8.00 -14.27
C ARG A 56 -5.73 8.77 -12.99
N ASN A 57 -5.67 10.11 -13.07
CA ASN A 57 -5.98 10.96 -11.93
C ASN A 57 -7.43 10.75 -11.43
N GLU A 58 -8.41 10.72 -12.33
CA GLU A 58 -9.81 10.45 -11.98
C GLU A 58 -10.00 9.04 -11.38
N SER A 59 -9.30 8.05 -11.91
CA SER A 59 -9.34 6.69 -11.38
C SER A 59 -8.75 6.61 -9.97
N ARG A 60 -7.64 7.31 -9.72
CA ARG A 60 -7.02 7.38 -8.40
C ARG A 60 -7.93 8.08 -7.39
N ILE A 61 -8.58 9.18 -7.77
CA ILE A 61 -9.55 9.88 -6.91
C ILE A 61 -10.67 8.93 -6.51
N ARG A 62 -11.31 8.25 -7.46
CA ARG A 62 -12.39 7.28 -7.17
C ARG A 62 -11.93 6.14 -6.26
N TYR A 63 -10.74 5.62 -6.50
CA TYR A 63 -10.15 4.58 -5.66
C TYR A 63 -9.99 5.05 -4.21
N LEU A 64 -9.35 6.20 -4.01
CA LEU A 64 -9.13 6.76 -2.68
C LEU A 64 -10.44 7.10 -1.96
N GLU A 65 -11.40 7.69 -2.64
CA GLU A 65 -12.72 7.98 -2.07
C GLU A 65 -13.45 6.72 -1.64
N LYS A 66 -13.36 5.65 -2.42
CA LYS A 66 -13.91 4.34 -2.05
C LYS A 66 -13.22 3.80 -0.80
N MET A 67 -11.89 3.82 -0.75
CA MET A 67 -11.11 3.35 0.39
C MET A 67 -11.45 4.14 1.66
N ILE A 68 -11.54 5.46 1.58
CA ILE A 68 -11.94 6.33 2.69
C ILE A 68 -13.34 5.96 3.20
N LYS A 69 -14.27 5.75 2.29
CA LYS A 69 -15.67 5.42 2.63
C LYS A 69 -15.82 4.07 3.30
N THR A 70 -15.01 3.08 2.91
CA THR A 70 -15.12 1.71 3.38
C THR A 70 -14.09 1.35 4.45
N ALA A 71 -13.23 2.27 4.84
CA ALA A 71 -12.17 2.03 5.80
C ALA A 71 -12.71 1.61 7.18
N LYS A 72 -12.13 0.56 7.72
CA LYS A 72 -12.27 0.18 9.12
C LYS A 72 -11.04 0.68 9.86
N ILE A 73 -11.22 1.64 10.76
CA ILE A 73 -10.11 2.20 11.54
C ILE A 73 -9.62 1.17 12.54
N ILE A 74 -8.30 0.94 12.53
CA ILE A 74 -7.60 0.08 13.47
C ILE A 74 -6.51 0.87 14.19
N GLU A 75 -6.17 0.39 15.37
CA GLU A 75 -4.99 0.79 16.13
C GLU A 75 -4.14 -0.45 16.38
N ASP A 76 -2.83 -0.27 16.52
CA ASP A 76 -1.94 -1.36 16.89
C ASP A 76 -2.15 -1.73 18.36
N ASP A 77 -2.61 -2.94 18.61
CA ASP A 77 -2.85 -3.50 19.94
C ASP A 77 -1.82 -4.58 20.32
N SER A 78 -0.74 -4.70 19.56
CA SER A 78 0.36 -5.63 19.85
C SER A 78 1.18 -5.12 21.05
N ASP A 79 1.71 -6.06 21.85
CA ASP A 79 2.69 -5.71 22.87
C ASP A 79 4.12 -5.62 22.28
N GLU A 80 5.07 -5.12 23.07
CA GLU A 80 6.46 -4.94 22.63
C GLU A 80 7.16 -6.24 22.19
N SER A 81 6.67 -7.39 22.63
CA SER A 81 7.24 -8.70 22.28
C SER A 81 6.63 -9.32 21.03
N GLN A 82 5.56 -8.74 20.51
CA GLN A 82 4.79 -9.26 19.40
C GLN A 82 5.00 -8.42 18.14
N VAL A 83 4.88 -9.07 16.99
CA VAL A 83 4.78 -8.38 15.70
C VAL A 83 3.52 -7.53 15.66
N GLY A 84 3.69 -6.26 15.41
CA GLY A 84 2.61 -5.29 15.27
C GLY A 84 2.69 -4.50 13.97
N LEU A 85 1.76 -3.58 13.83
CA LEU A 85 1.72 -2.67 12.69
C LEU A 85 2.95 -1.75 12.68
N ASN A 86 3.52 -1.54 11.49
CA ASN A 86 4.74 -0.77 11.23
C ASN A 86 6.06 -1.41 11.71
N ASP A 87 6.01 -2.57 12.30
CA ASP A 87 7.21 -3.29 12.71
C ASP A 87 7.94 -3.90 11.52
N SER A 88 9.27 -3.95 11.60
CA SER A 88 10.11 -4.69 10.67
C SER A 88 10.45 -6.04 11.27
N VAL A 89 10.13 -7.10 10.55
CA VAL A 89 10.27 -8.49 11.00
C VAL A 89 11.25 -9.19 10.12
N THR A 90 12.30 -9.75 10.72
CA THR A 90 13.23 -10.64 10.04
C THR A 90 12.80 -12.07 10.25
N ILE A 91 12.58 -12.80 9.17
CA ILE A 91 12.18 -14.21 9.16
C ILE A 91 13.24 -15.07 8.47
N TYR A 92 13.39 -16.29 8.97
CA TYR A 92 14.17 -17.34 8.33
C TYR A 92 13.23 -18.29 7.59
N ILE A 93 13.38 -18.35 6.26
CA ILE A 93 12.59 -19.22 5.39
C ILE A 93 13.28 -20.57 5.30
N GLU A 94 12.63 -21.61 5.82
CA GLU A 94 13.27 -22.94 5.96
C GLU A 94 13.59 -23.61 4.61
N GLU A 95 12.70 -23.48 3.62
CA GLU A 95 12.90 -24.10 2.30
C GLU A 95 14.08 -23.52 1.53
N ASP A 96 14.27 -22.23 1.63
CA ASP A 96 15.26 -21.49 0.85
C ASP A 96 16.57 -21.29 1.62
N ASP A 97 16.60 -21.67 2.89
CA ASP A 97 17.74 -21.46 3.81
C ASP A 97 18.24 -20.00 3.78
N MET A 98 17.29 -19.05 3.84
CA MET A 98 17.60 -17.62 3.76
C MET A 98 16.77 -16.79 4.73
N GLU A 99 17.31 -15.63 5.08
CA GLU A 99 16.60 -14.63 5.87
C GLU A 99 16.08 -13.49 4.98
N GLU A 100 14.86 -13.05 5.26
CA GLU A 100 14.27 -11.85 4.65
C GLU A 100 13.65 -10.96 5.73
N CYS A 101 13.68 -9.66 5.47
CA CYS A 101 13.08 -8.66 6.34
C CYS A 101 11.89 -7.99 5.65
N PHE A 102 10.75 -7.95 6.34
CA PHE A 102 9.53 -7.31 5.87
C PHE A 102 9.04 -6.28 6.87
N LYS A 103 8.60 -5.12 6.38
CA LYS A 103 7.85 -4.17 7.19
C LYS A 103 6.35 -4.45 7.04
N ILE A 104 5.66 -4.61 8.16
CA ILE A 104 4.22 -4.90 8.20
C ILE A 104 3.45 -3.57 8.20
N VAL A 105 2.65 -3.32 7.18
CA VAL A 105 1.94 -2.05 6.98
C VAL A 105 0.47 -2.28 6.64
N THR A 106 -0.31 -1.22 6.62
CA THR A 106 -1.67 -1.27 6.08
C THR A 106 -1.65 -1.44 4.56
N THR A 107 -2.74 -1.92 3.97
CA THR A 107 -2.81 -2.21 2.52
C THR A 107 -2.48 -0.99 1.66
N ILE A 108 -2.92 0.20 2.06
CA ILE A 108 -2.66 1.43 1.29
C ILE A 108 -1.18 1.85 1.29
N ARG A 109 -0.37 1.31 2.20
CA ARG A 109 1.07 1.59 2.32
C ARG A 109 1.96 0.48 1.79
N SER A 110 1.39 -0.63 1.32
CA SER A 110 2.16 -1.77 0.80
C SER A 110 3.03 -1.36 -0.40
N ASP A 111 4.27 -1.84 -0.39
CA ASP A 111 5.26 -1.57 -1.43
C ASP A 111 6.21 -2.76 -1.55
N ALA A 112 5.98 -3.59 -2.55
CA ALA A 112 6.74 -4.83 -2.76
C ALA A 112 8.23 -4.57 -3.04
N ILE A 113 8.56 -3.44 -3.67
CA ILE A 113 9.96 -3.09 -4.00
C ILE A 113 10.77 -2.84 -2.71
N ASN A 114 10.12 -2.25 -1.70
CA ASN A 114 10.73 -1.94 -0.41
C ASN A 114 10.39 -2.96 0.68
N ASN A 115 9.94 -4.16 0.32
CA ASN A 115 9.53 -5.23 1.24
C ASN A 115 8.51 -4.77 2.30
N MET A 116 7.62 -3.85 1.93
CA MET A 116 6.51 -3.41 2.76
C MET A 116 5.27 -4.25 2.43
N VAL A 117 4.90 -5.13 3.32
CA VAL A 117 3.79 -6.08 3.10
C VAL A 117 2.56 -5.69 3.91
N SER A 118 1.40 -5.86 3.29
CA SER A 118 0.13 -5.59 3.95
C SER A 118 -0.16 -6.57 5.09
N ILE A 119 -0.78 -6.08 6.16
CA ILE A 119 -1.37 -6.93 7.21
C ILE A 119 -2.41 -7.91 6.65
N GLU A 120 -2.97 -7.65 5.47
CA GLU A 120 -3.91 -8.53 4.78
C GLU A 120 -3.22 -9.56 3.87
N SER A 121 -1.93 -9.39 3.60
CA SER A 121 -1.15 -10.35 2.80
C SER A 121 -0.96 -11.68 3.55
N PRO A 122 -0.65 -12.78 2.84
CA PRO A 122 -0.33 -14.05 3.48
C PRO A 122 0.79 -13.94 4.52
N ILE A 123 1.86 -13.23 4.20
CA ILE A 123 2.99 -12.98 5.11
C ILE A 123 2.53 -12.15 6.31
N GLY A 124 1.89 -11.03 6.08
CA GLY A 124 1.42 -10.13 7.15
C GLY A 124 0.46 -10.82 8.12
N ARG A 125 -0.53 -11.54 7.61
CA ARG A 125 -1.48 -12.30 8.45
C ARG A 125 -0.80 -13.36 9.30
N SER A 126 0.19 -14.05 8.73
CA SER A 126 0.88 -15.15 9.43
C SER A 126 1.82 -14.64 10.51
N LEU A 127 2.41 -13.46 10.35
CA LEU A 127 3.39 -12.90 11.28
C LEU A 127 2.78 -12.09 12.43
N MET A 128 1.63 -11.46 12.21
CA MET A 128 0.99 -10.59 13.21
C MET A 128 0.78 -11.29 14.56
N LYS A 129 1.14 -10.59 15.64
CA LYS A 129 1.03 -11.04 17.05
C LYS A 129 1.89 -12.24 17.45
N HIS A 130 2.73 -12.74 16.57
CA HIS A 130 3.74 -13.72 16.90
C HIS A 130 5.00 -13.07 17.52
N LYS A 131 5.83 -13.90 18.14
CA LYS A 131 7.05 -13.48 18.87
C LYS A 131 8.31 -14.02 18.20
N VAL A 132 9.46 -13.43 18.55
CA VAL A 132 10.76 -13.97 18.16
C VAL A 132 10.88 -15.42 18.61
N GLY A 133 11.34 -16.30 17.71
CA GLY A 133 11.46 -17.74 17.91
C GLY A 133 10.23 -18.53 17.48
N ASP A 134 9.11 -17.90 17.22
CA ASP A 134 7.93 -18.60 16.72
C ASP A 134 8.16 -19.12 15.30
N ARG A 135 7.78 -20.38 15.10
CA ARG A 135 7.71 -21.01 13.79
C ARG A 135 6.31 -20.88 13.24
N VAL A 136 6.15 -20.17 12.14
CA VAL A 136 4.86 -19.88 11.53
C VAL A 136 4.75 -20.51 10.15
N TYR A 137 3.54 -20.92 9.79
CA TYR A 137 3.24 -21.40 8.45
C TYR A 137 2.63 -20.26 7.65
N ILE A 138 3.33 -19.84 6.58
CA ILE A 138 2.87 -18.79 5.67
C ILE A 138 2.11 -19.45 4.54
N LYS A 139 0.78 -19.40 4.60
CA LYS A 139 -0.10 -19.96 3.59
C LYS A 139 -0.23 -19.01 2.39
N ILE A 140 0.29 -19.43 1.23
CA ILE A 140 0.17 -18.65 -0.01
C ILE A 140 -1.20 -18.86 -0.64
N ASN A 141 -1.64 -20.12 -0.76
CA ASN A 141 -2.95 -20.51 -1.28
C ASN A 141 -3.43 -21.79 -0.59
N ASP A 142 -4.49 -22.43 -1.08
CA ASP A 142 -5.07 -23.60 -0.42
C ASP A 142 -4.17 -24.86 -0.45
N SER A 143 -3.23 -24.94 -1.39
CA SER A 143 -2.34 -26.07 -1.59
C SER A 143 -0.87 -25.77 -1.24
N ASP A 144 -0.48 -24.51 -1.19
CA ASP A 144 0.91 -24.10 -1.05
C ASP A 144 1.15 -23.13 0.11
N GLY A 145 2.27 -23.32 0.74
CA GLY A 145 2.78 -22.46 1.79
C GLY A 145 4.15 -22.95 2.25
N TYR A 146 4.77 -22.23 3.14
CA TYR A 146 6.08 -22.55 3.67
C TYR A 146 6.20 -22.20 5.15
N TYR A 147 7.17 -22.80 5.82
CA TYR A 147 7.48 -22.49 7.21
C TYR A 147 8.57 -21.43 7.31
N ALA A 148 8.40 -20.52 8.23
CA ALA A 148 9.38 -19.51 8.58
C ALA A 148 9.49 -19.36 10.10
N VAL A 149 10.68 -18.97 10.57
CA VAL A 149 10.94 -18.69 11.99
C VAL A 149 11.22 -17.20 12.15
N ILE A 150 10.56 -16.57 13.09
CA ILE A 150 10.78 -15.15 13.39
C ILE A 150 12.11 -15.00 14.13
N ARG A 151 13.06 -14.29 13.54
CA ARG A 151 14.41 -14.09 14.09
C ARG A 151 14.55 -12.77 14.84
N ASN A 152 13.92 -11.72 14.36
CA ASN A 152 13.99 -10.41 14.97
C ASN A 152 12.72 -9.59 14.69
N ILE A 153 12.37 -8.72 15.63
CA ILE A 153 11.27 -7.75 15.50
C ILE A 153 11.83 -6.38 15.89
N ASP A 154 11.89 -5.48 14.93
CA ASP A 154 12.23 -4.07 15.16
C ASP A 154 10.93 -3.27 15.27
N LYS A 155 10.62 -2.84 16.49
CA LYS A 155 9.43 -2.01 16.76
C LYS A 155 9.60 -0.62 16.16
N SER A 156 8.57 -0.13 15.50
CA SER A 156 8.54 1.20 14.93
C SER A 156 7.15 1.79 15.02
N ASP A 157 7.08 3.03 15.50
CA ASP A 157 5.87 3.85 15.46
C ASP A 157 5.85 4.76 14.22
N ASP A 158 6.78 4.55 13.29
CA ASP A 158 6.93 5.39 12.11
C ASP A 158 5.79 5.14 11.10
N GLU A 159 4.74 5.92 11.25
CA GLU A 159 3.72 6.10 10.22
C GLU A 159 4.24 7.04 9.15
N SER A 160 4.95 6.52 8.15
CA SER A 160 5.38 7.30 7.01
C SER A 160 4.17 8.00 6.37
N GLU A 161 4.32 9.27 6.01
CA GLU A 161 3.24 10.02 5.36
C GLU A 161 2.93 9.52 3.93
N LYS A 162 3.77 8.63 3.42
CA LYS A 162 3.69 8.16 2.05
C LYS A 162 2.75 6.97 1.93
N ILE A 163 1.60 7.20 1.32
CA ILE A 163 0.74 6.14 0.81
C ILE A 163 1.22 5.68 -0.56
N SER A 164 1.06 4.38 -0.86
CA SER A 164 1.53 3.83 -2.12
C SER A 164 0.81 4.45 -3.32
N SER A 165 1.59 4.80 -4.34
CA SER A 165 1.08 5.07 -5.68
C SER A 165 1.06 3.75 -6.45
N TYR A 166 -0.04 3.43 -7.11
CA TYR A 166 -0.05 2.29 -8.02
C TYR A 166 0.25 2.69 -9.43
#